data_8863c2669ae97d4b7eeb5d9565fa9e79
#
_entry.id   8863c2669ae97d4b7eeb5d9565fa9e79
#
_cell.length_a   1.000
_cell.length_b   1.000
_cell.length_c   1.000
_cell.angle_alpha   90.00
_cell.angle_beta   90.00
_cell.angle_gamma   90.00
#
_symmetry.space_group_name_H-M   'P 1'
#
loop_
_entity.id
_entity.type
_entity.pdbx_description
1 polymer ?
#
loop_
_entity_poly.entity_id
_entity_poly.type
_entity_poly.pdbx_seq_one_letter_code
_entity_poly.pdbx_strand_id
1 'polypeptide(L)'
;MVLLANGRLAVELDQFGRVSSLSFPHVGREVQNHRAVHRIGVWVDGEFSWIDDGSWRLTMRLPQGALVAHTVLKHERLGLVLECDDFVDSKVNVFGRNIHVVNLRTETREVRLFLHQAFQLYDDGQVIDTAQYVEASQALLHYRGRRAFAVGLRTFDGRDFDRWTVGRFGAGLDGAWRDAEDGELAGCPHEYGMTDSVLGCSLRLAALASDRCTYWLAAGASIKEALGLYEKTRNVGLVRSLARTTDFWHKWLSPGFRTAQKLPPAYRQTFVNSLLTLRAHMDESGLVLTDDALGGCRGW
;
A
#
# COMPACT_ATOMS: atom_id res chain seq x y z
N MET A 1 6.65 -9.76 -8.29
CA MET A 1 5.84 -9.73 -7.05
C MET A 1 6.74 -9.61 -5.84
N VAL A 2 6.34 -8.84 -4.85
CA VAL A 2 7.10 -8.61 -3.60
C VAL A 2 6.14 -8.75 -2.43
N LEU A 3 6.48 -9.60 -1.44
CA LEU A 3 5.75 -9.75 -0.19
C LEU A 3 6.44 -8.95 0.91
N LEU A 4 5.69 -8.06 1.56
CA LEU A 4 6.10 -7.24 2.70
C LEU A 4 5.31 -7.70 3.93
N ALA A 5 5.99 -8.07 5.02
CA ALA A 5 5.29 -8.61 6.19
C ALA A 5 6.05 -8.36 7.50
N ASN A 6 5.29 -8.38 8.61
CA ASN A 6 5.85 -8.30 9.97
C ASN A 6 5.52 -9.53 10.84
N GLY A 7 4.89 -10.56 10.26
CA GLY A 7 4.41 -11.76 10.95
C GLY A 7 2.93 -11.74 11.32
N ARG A 8 2.23 -10.62 11.14
CA ARG A 8 0.77 -10.48 11.35
C ARG A 8 0.07 -9.85 10.17
N LEU A 9 0.57 -8.71 9.71
CA LEU A 9 0.14 -8.05 8.49
C LEU A 9 1.09 -8.43 7.37
N ALA A 10 0.54 -8.87 6.23
CA ALA A 10 1.29 -9.09 5.01
C ALA A 10 0.61 -8.40 3.82
N VAL A 11 1.41 -7.79 2.98
CA VAL A 11 0.99 -7.03 1.80
C VAL A 11 1.83 -7.50 0.61
N GLU A 12 1.17 -7.97 -0.42
CA GLU A 12 1.80 -8.37 -1.66
C GLU A 12 1.64 -7.29 -2.72
N LEU A 13 2.75 -6.90 -3.34
CA LEU A 13 2.78 -6.01 -4.48
C LEU A 13 2.97 -6.81 -5.77
N ASP A 14 2.12 -6.56 -6.74
CA ASP A 14 2.21 -7.19 -8.06
C ASP A 14 3.20 -6.47 -9.00
N GLN A 15 3.28 -6.94 -10.22
CA GLN A 15 4.16 -6.38 -11.26
C GLN A 15 3.81 -4.95 -11.70
N PHE A 16 2.64 -4.44 -11.32
CA PHE A 16 2.19 -3.08 -11.60
C PHE A 16 2.34 -2.15 -10.39
N GLY A 17 2.86 -2.64 -9.25
CA GLY A 17 2.98 -1.88 -8.00
C GLY A 17 1.67 -1.72 -7.22
N ARG A 18 0.62 -2.50 -7.58
CA ARG A 18 -0.65 -2.56 -6.86
C ARG A 18 -0.53 -3.49 -5.65
N VAL A 19 -1.30 -3.23 -4.61
CA VAL A 19 -1.52 -4.23 -3.57
C VAL A 19 -2.48 -5.27 -4.12
N SER A 20 -1.97 -6.46 -4.42
CA SER A 20 -2.71 -7.59 -4.97
C SER A 20 -3.28 -8.51 -3.90
N SER A 21 -2.61 -8.58 -2.75
CA SER A 21 -3.07 -9.35 -1.60
C SER A 21 -2.73 -8.62 -0.29
N LEU A 22 -3.66 -8.66 0.65
CA LEU A 22 -3.49 -8.11 1.99
C LEU A 22 -4.05 -9.12 2.99
N SER A 23 -3.21 -9.71 3.84
CA SER A 23 -3.64 -10.67 4.86
C SER A 23 -3.38 -10.14 6.27
N PHE A 24 -4.37 -10.38 7.16
CA PHE A 24 -4.37 -10.00 8.57
C PHE A 24 -5.42 -10.83 9.34
N PRO A 25 -5.17 -11.33 10.56
CA PRO A 25 -4.02 -11.08 11.44
C PRO A 25 -2.89 -12.11 11.30
N HIS A 26 -2.95 -13.00 10.33
CA HIS A 26 -1.95 -14.02 10.07
C HIS A 26 -1.47 -13.92 8.63
N VAL A 27 -0.17 -14.00 8.43
CA VAL A 27 0.45 -13.99 7.11
C VAL A 27 -0.14 -15.12 6.25
N GLY A 28 -0.64 -14.77 5.05
CA GLY A 28 -1.19 -15.73 4.07
C GLY A 28 -2.49 -16.41 4.49
N ARG A 29 -3.14 -15.94 5.56
CA ARG A 29 -4.48 -16.36 5.95
C ARG A 29 -5.42 -15.18 6.00
N GLU A 30 -6.69 -15.41 5.74
CA GLU A 30 -7.72 -14.37 5.74
C GLU A 30 -7.31 -13.18 4.87
N VAL A 31 -7.30 -13.38 3.56
CA VAL A 31 -7.06 -12.32 2.59
C VAL A 31 -8.23 -11.32 2.66
N GLN A 32 -7.91 -10.07 2.92
CA GLN A 32 -8.90 -9.03 3.25
C GLN A 32 -9.37 -8.22 2.04
N ASN A 33 -8.79 -8.45 0.88
CA ASN A 33 -9.15 -7.77 -0.36
C ASN A 33 -9.57 -8.71 -1.51
N HIS A 34 -9.62 -10.00 -1.31
CA HIS A 34 -10.12 -11.07 -2.18
C HIS A 34 -10.22 -10.69 -3.68
N ARG A 35 -9.11 -10.79 -4.43
CA ARG A 35 -8.99 -10.44 -5.86
C ARG A 35 -9.21 -8.96 -6.22
N ALA A 36 -9.66 -8.13 -5.30
CA ALA A 36 -9.64 -6.69 -5.49
C ALA A 36 -8.22 -6.15 -5.30
N VAL A 37 -7.89 -5.05 -5.97
CA VAL A 37 -6.54 -4.46 -5.89
C VAL A 37 -6.62 -3.05 -5.34
N HIS A 38 -5.58 -2.66 -4.57
CA HIS A 38 -5.39 -1.25 -4.25
C HIS A 38 -4.40 -0.65 -5.25
N ARG A 39 -4.70 0.53 -5.76
CA ARG A 39 -3.92 1.14 -6.84
C ARG A 39 -3.77 2.65 -6.67
N ILE A 40 -2.89 3.23 -7.44
CA ILE A 40 -2.65 4.67 -7.50
C ILE A 40 -3.22 5.20 -8.81
N GLY A 41 -3.95 6.31 -8.73
CA GLY A 41 -4.37 7.11 -9.87
C GLY A 41 -3.68 8.47 -9.85
N VAL A 42 -3.47 9.03 -11.00
CA VAL A 42 -2.87 10.36 -11.18
C VAL A 42 -3.73 11.17 -12.13
N TRP A 43 -4.12 12.36 -11.70
CA TRP A 43 -4.75 13.36 -12.55
C TRP A 43 -3.83 14.57 -12.70
N VAL A 44 -3.62 15.02 -13.91
CA VAL A 44 -2.80 16.20 -14.24
C VAL A 44 -3.21 16.78 -15.59
N ASP A 45 -3.36 18.09 -15.68
CA ASP A 45 -3.66 18.83 -16.91
C ASP A 45 -4.93 18.33 -17.65
N GLY A 46 -5.95 17.89 -16.89
CA GLY A 46 -7.21 17.36 -17.45
C GLY A 46 -7.14 15.89 -17.86
N GLU A 47 -6.06 15.19 -17.61
CA GLU A 47 -5.89 13.78 -17.95
C GLU A 47 -5.76 12.92 -16.70
N PHE A 48 -6.43 11.77 -16.70
CA PHE A 48 -6.33 10.77 -15.64
C PHE A 48 -5.63 9.50 -16.14
N SER A 49 -4.86 8.84 -15.26
CA SER A 49 -4.20 7.56 -15.54
C SER A 49 -4.04 6.74 -14.28
N TRP A 50 -4.51 5.49 -14.31
CA TRP A 50 -4.18 4.48 -13.30
C TRP A 50 -2.80 3.89 -13.57
N ILE A 51 -2.02 3.56 -12.52
CA ILE A 51 -0.67 2.97 -12.68
C ILE A 51 -0.67 1.63 -13.43
N ASP A 52 -1.81 1.00 -13.59
CA ASP A 52 -2.01 -0.31 -14.23
C ASP A 52 -2.73 -0.24 -15.59
N ASP A 53 -2.89 0.94 -16.17
CA ASP A 53 -3.51 1.14 -17.48
C ASP A 53 -2.61 0.79 -18.68
N GLY A 54 -1.37 0.38 -18.42
CA GLY A 54 -0.38 0.01 -19.44
C GLY A 54 0.49 1.16 -19.96
N SER A 55 0.26 2.42 -19.53
CA SER A 55 1.01 3.59 -19.96
C SER A 55 2.23 3.91 -19.09
N TRP A 56 2.33 3.28 -17.91
CA TRP A 56 3.44 3.45 -16.98
C TRP A 56 4.54 2.42 -17.20
N ARG A 57 5.78 2.88 -17.23
CA ARG A 57 6.96 2.02 -17.16
C ARG A 57 7.35 1.84 -15.71
N LEU A 58 7.34 0.61 -15.24
CA LEU A 58 7.62 0.28 -13.85
C LEU A 58 8.93 -0.48 -13.69
N THR A 59 9.71 -0.09 -12.69
CA THR A 59 10.84 -0.86 -12.15
C THR A 59 10.67 -1.00 -10.65
N MET A 60 10.69 -2.24 -10.14
CA MET A 60 10.58 -2.53 -8.72
C MET A 60 11.79 -3.33 -8.24
N ARG A 61 12.33 -2.98 -7.08
CA ARG A 61 13.45 -3.67 -6.45
C ARG A 61 13.30 -3.68 -4.93
N LEU A 62 13.90 -4.68 -4.28
CA LEU A 62 14.18 -4.65 -2.85
C LEU A 62 15.57 -4.08 -2.65
N PRO A 63 15.74 -2.94 -1.96
CA PRO A 63 17.04 -2.45 -1.54
C PRO A 63 17.73 -3.49 -0.66
N GLN A 64 19.07 -3.58 -0.73
CA GLN A 64 19.83 -4.60 -0.02
C GLN A 64 19.52 -4.58 1.49
N GLY A 65 19.05 -5.72 1.98
CA GLY A 65 18.94 -5.99 3.40
C GLY A 65 17.68 -5.48 4.10
N ALA A 66 16.62 -5.13 3.37
CA ALA A 66 15.36 -4.74 3.98
C ALA A 66 14.14 -5.23 3.16
N LEU A 67 13.05 -5.59 3.84
CA LEU A 67 11.74 -5.77 3.22
C LEU A 67 11.07 -4.41 3.02
N VAL A 68 11.62 -3.65 2.09
CA VAL A 68 11.11 -2.38 1.59
C VAL A 68 11.10 -2.48 0.08
N ALA A 69 9.97 -2.30 -0.56
CA ALA A 69 9.90 -2.28 -2.01
C ALA A 69 10.10 -0.85 -2.51
N HIS A 70 11.15 -0.64 -3.29
CA HIS A 70 11.37 0.61 -3.99
C HIS A 70 10.87 0.47 -5.42
N THR A 71 9.84 1.24 -5.78
CA THR A 71 9.19 1.21 -7.09
C THR A 71 9.33 2.56 -7.76
N VAL A 72 9.79 2.56 -9.01
CA VAL A 72 9.83 3.74 -9.87
C VAL A 72 8.84 3.53 -11.01
N LEU A 73 7.88 4.44 -11.13
CA LEU A 73 6.85 4.46 -12.17
C LEU A 73 7.05 5.72 -13.02
N LYS A 74 7.25 5.58 -14.32
CA LYS A 74 7.44 6.69 -15.24
C LYS A 74 6.35 6.70 -16.29
N HIS A 75 5.68 7.85 -16.44
CA HIS A 75 4.72 8.11 -17.49
C HIS A 75 5.23 9.19 -18.43
N GLU A 76 5.60 8.79 -19.66
CA GLU A 76 6.25 9.70 -20.62
C GLU A 76 5.33 10.85 -21.07
N ARG A 77 4.09 10.51 -21.44
CA ARG A 77 3.12 11.50 -21.96
C ARG A 77 2.72 12.52 -20.89
N LEU A 78 2.43 12.07 -19.67
CA LEU A 78 2.13 12.97 -18.55
C LEU A 78 3.37 13.71 -18.06
N GLY A 79 4.58 13.26 -18.40
CA GLY A 79 5.84 13.85 -17.93
C GLY A 79 5.99 13.78 -16.42
N LEU A 80 5.65 12.63 -15.83
CA LEU A 80 5.71 12.39 -14.38
C LEU A 80 6.52 11.16 -14.05
N VAL A 81 7.17 11.20 -12.88
CA VAL A 81 7.72 10.02 -12.21
C VAL A 81 7.13 9.94 -10.80
N LEU A 82 6.71 8.74 -10.41
CA LEU A 82 6.40 8.40 -9.03
C LEU A 82 7.49 7.45 -8.52
N GLU A 83 8.08 7.78 -7.39
CA GLU A 83 8.99 6.88 -6.66
C GLU A 83 8.31 6.50 -5.35
N CYS A 84 8.06 5.21 -5.15
CA CYS A 84 7.36 4.70 -3.98
C CYS A 84 8.30 3.84 -3.15
N ASP A 85 8.34 4.08 -1.83
CA ASP A 85 8.94 3.18 -0.85
C ASP A 85 7.81 2.55 -0.03
N ASP A 86 7.56 1.27 -0.29
CA ASP A 86 6.50 0.48 0.34
C ASP A 86 7.07 -0.44 1.42
N PHE A 87 6.43 -0.50 2.57
CA PHE A 87 6.85 -1.35 3.67
C PHE A 87 5.69 -1.71 4.61
N VAL A 88 5.83 -2.83 5.31
CA VAL A 88 5.03 -3.12 6.50
C VAL A 88 5.89 -2.82 7.72
N ASP A 89 5.39 -1.98 8.63
CA ASP A 89 6.13 -1.57 9.83
C ASP A 89 6.51 -2.78 10.68
N SER A 90 7.77 -2.86 11.09
CA SER A 90 8.32 -4.01 11.82
C SER A 90 7.76 -4.23 13.23
N LYS A 91 7.01 -3.26 13.77
CA LYS A 91 6.50 -3.29 15.16
C LYS A 91 4.98 -3.21 15.29
N VAL A 92 4.32 -2.62 14.30
CA VAL A 92 2.87 -2.39 14.33
C VAL A 92 2.24 -2.79 12.99
N ASN A 93 0.97 -3.13 13.02
CA ASN A 93 0.26 -3.61 11.83
C ASN A 93 -0.14 -2.43 10.93
N VAL A 94 0.87 -1.83 10.31
CA VAL A 94 0.72 -0.69 9.40
C VAL A 94 1.48 -0.98 8.12
N PHE A 95 0.78 -0.92 6.99
CA PHE A 95 1.40 -0.78 5.69
C PHE A 95 1.60 0.69 5.39
N GLY A 96 2.79 1.07 4.97
CA GLY A 96 3.15 2.44 4.63
C GLY A 96 3.71 2.54 3.22
N ARG A 97 3.35 3.62 2.53
CA ARG A 97 3.86 3.99 1.20
C ARG A 97 4.30 5.45 1.21
N ASN A 98 5.59 5.71 1.07
CA ASN A 98 6.09 7.06 0.79
C ASN A 98 6.10 7.28 -0.71
N ILE A 99 5.47 8.34 -1.18
CA ILE A 99 5.36 8.66 -2.61
C ILE A 99 6.09 9.97 -2.86
N HIS A 100 7.07 9.93 -3.74
CA HIS A 100 7.78 11.09 -4.27
C HIS A 100 7.32 11.31 -5.70
N VAL A 101 6.76 12.47 -5.99
CA VAL A 101 6.20 12.84 -7.29
C VAL A 101 7.12 13.85 -7.95
N VAL A 102 7.63 13.54 -9.13
CA VAL A 102 8.56 14.38 -9.87
C VAL A 102 7.89 14.90 -11.14
N ASN A 103 7.85 16.21 -11.30
CA ASN A 103 7.41 16.88 -12.52
C ASN A 103 8.58 16.97 -13.50
N LEU A 104 8.48 16.32 -14.65
CA LEU A 104 9.50 16.37 -15.71
C LEU A 104 9.26 17.50 -16.73
N ARG A 105 8.22 18.32 -16.54
CA ARG A 105 7.87 19.44 -17.43
C ARG A 105 8.46 20.74 -16.90
N THR A 106 8.58 21.71 -17.81
CA THR A 106 9.11 23.06 -17.53
C THR A 106 8.04 24.04 -17.04
N GLU A 107 6.81 23.58 -16.88
CA GLU A 107 5.67 24.34 -16.36
C GLU A 107 5.35 23.94 -14.92
N THR A 108 4.84 24.90 -14.14
CA THR A 108 4.21 24.60 -12.84
C THR A 108 2.87 23.94 -13.06
N ARG A 109 2.63 22.77 -12.43
CA ARG A 109 1.41 21.98 -12.62
C ARG A 109 0.80 21.57 -11.28
N GLU A 110 -0.51 21.43 -11.27
CA GLU A 110 -1.23 20.72 -10.21
C GLU A 110 -1.30 19.25 -10.57
N VAL A 111 -0.80 18.39 -9.69
CA VAL A 111 -0.88 16.94 -9.77
C VAL A 111 -1.76 16.45 -8.64
N ARG A 112 -2.82 15.73 -8.95
CA ARG A 112 -3.68 15.07 -7.97
C ARG A 112 -3.36 13.60 -7.91
N LEU A 113 -3.09 13.10 -6.72
CA LEU A 113 -2.89 11.67 -6.47
C LEU A 113 -4.14 11.08 -5.84
N PHE A 114 -4.54 9.92 -6.32
CA PHE A 114 -5.67 9.14 -5.83
C PHE A 114 -5.19 7.76 -5.40
N LEU A 115 -5.51 7.39 -4.17
CA LEU A 115 -5.20 6.07 -3.61
C LEU A 115 -6.53 5.33 -3.45
N HIS A 116 -6.71 4.28 -4.25
CA HIS A 116 -7.88 3.41 -4.21
C HIS A 116 -7.57 2.17 -3.40
N GLN A 117 -8.49 1.79 -2.54
CA GLN A 117 -8.48 0.55 -1.77
C GLN A 117 -9.85 -0.11 -1.79
N ALA A 118 -9.86 -1.42 -2.01
CA ALA A 118 -11.05 -2.24 -2.04
C ALA A 118 -10.90 -3.42 -1.08
N PHE A 119 -11.93 -3.69 -0.30
CA PHE A 119 -11.94 -4.74 0.71
C PHE A 119 -13.06 -5.73 0.48
N GLN A 120 -12.79 -6.97 0.83
CA GLN A 120 -13.75 -8.03 1.07
C GLN A 120 -13.24 -8.83 2.26
N LEU A 121 -13.71 -8.44 3.44
CA LEU A 121 -13.14 -8.87 4.70
C LEU A 121 -13.48 -10.35 5.00
N TYR A 122 -12.54 -11.06 5.64
CA TYR A 122 -12.57 -12.48 6.03
C TYR A 122 -12.45 -13.48 4.89
N ASP A 123 -12.50 -13.10 3.64
CA ASP A 123 -12.44 -14.03 2.49
C ASP A 123 -13.49 -15.17 2.56
N ASP A 124 -14.66 -14.89 3.16
CA ASP A 124 -15.73 -15.86 3.37
C ASP A 124 -16.87 -15.75 2.34
N GLY A 125 -16.67 -14.92 1.31
CA GLY A 125 -17.65 -14.69 0.23
C GLY A 125 -18.86 -13.85 0.64
N GLN A 126 -18.91 -13.34 1.88
CA GLN A 126 -20.02 -12.49 2.32
C GLN A 126 -19.81 -11.03 1.89
N VAL A 127 -20.91 -10.34 1.63
CA VAL A 127 -20.96 -8.97 1.06
C VAL A 127 -21.60 -8.04 2.10
N ILE A 128 -20.99 -7.96 3.29
CA ILE A 128 -21.54 -7.26 4.45
C ILE A 128 -20.53 -6.37 5.15
N ASP A 129 -19.51 -5.90 4.41
CA ASP A 129 -18.52 -5.00 4.94
C ASP A 129 -19.09 -3.59 5.07
N THR A 130 -18.53 -2.80 5.94
CA THR A 130 -18.87 -1.38 6.09
C THR A 130 -17.65 -0.54 5.82
N ALA A 131 -17.83 0.52 5.03
CA ALA A 131 -16.82 1.56 4.85
C ALA A 131 -17.40 2.92 5.20
N GLN A 132 -16.62 3.76 5.89
CA GLN A 132 -17.06 5.09 6.27
C GLN A 132 -15.90 6.07 6.40
N TYR A 133 -16.19 7.34 6.19
CA TYR A 133 -15.32 8.44 6.58
C TYR A 133 -15.51 8.78 8.05
N VAL A 134 -14.41 8.83 8.80
CA VAL A 134 -14.39 9.20 10.23
C VAL A 134 -13.79 10.59 10.35
N GLU A 135 -14.67 11.59 10.43
CA GLU A 135 -14.29 13.02 10.44
C GLU A 135 -13.33 13.36 11.59
N ALA A 136 -13.60 12.86 12.80
CA ALA A 136 -12.79 13.14 14.00
C ALA A 136 -11.32 12.72 13.85
N SER A 137 -11.04 11.65 13.10
CA SER A 137 -9.67 11.16 12.83
C SER A 137 -9.18 11.53 11.44
N GLN A 138 -10.05 12.04 10.57
CA GLN A 138 -9.79 12.22 9.14
C GLN A 138 -9.24 10.93 8.53
N ALA A 139 -10.00 9.85 8.64
CA ALA A 139 -9.64 8.51 8.18
C ALA A 139 -10.77 7.89 7.38
N LEU A 140 -10.44 7.12 6.35
CA LEU A 140 -11.37 6.16 5.76
C LEU A 140 -11.24 4.84 6.52
N LEU A 141 -12.35 4.31 6.99
CA LEU A 141 -12.41 3.12 7.83
C LEU A 141 -13.23 2.03 7.14
N HIS A 142 -12.62 0.87 6.90
CA HIS A 142 -13.29 -0.35 6.44
C HIS A 142 -13.32 -1.36 7.57
N TYR A 143 -14.48 -1.95 7.86
CA TYR A 143 -14.58 -2.89 8.96
C TYR A 143 -15.73 -3.91 8.83
N ARG A 144 -15.51 -5.05 9.45
CA ARG A 144 -16.50 -6.07 9.75
C ARG A 144 -16.04 -6.88 10.96
N GLY A 145 -16.90 -7.04 11.99
CA GLY A 145 -16.60 -7.85 13.17
C GLY A 145 -15.26 -7.48 13.82
N ARG A 146 -14.30 -8.40 13.77
CA ARG A 146 -12.97 -8.25 14.36
C ARG A 146 -11.89 -7.90 13.31
N ARG A 147 -12.25 -7.26 12.21
CA ARG A 147 -11.35 -6.74 11.21
C ARG A 147 -11.68 -5.28 10.95
N ALA A 148 -10.69 -4.43 11.09
CA ALA A 148 -10.82 -3.01 10.82
C ALA A 148 -9.53 -2.47 10.20
N PHE A 149 -9.68 -1.64 9.17
CA PHE A 149 -8.59 -1.02 8.42
C PHE A 149 -8.85 0.47 8.32
N ALA A 150 -7.97 1.27 8.91
CA ALA A 150 -8.04 2.72 8.83
C ALA A 150 -6.97 3.24 7.86
N VAL A 151 -7.38 4.07 6.90
CA VAL A 151 -6.55 4.50 5.78
C VAL A 151 -6.43 6.02 5.77
N GLY A 152 -5.24 6.53 5.47
CA GLY A 152 -4.97 7.95 5.37
C GLY A 152 -3.84 8.29 4.41
N LEU A 153 -3.82 9.58 4.05
CA LEU A 153 -2.82 10.18 3.18
C LEU A 153 -2.47 11.56 3.73
N ARG A 154 -1.20 11.93 3.67
CA ARG A 154 -0.72 13.22 4.13
C ARG A 154 0.39 13.74 3.23
N THR A 155 0.32 15.00 2.86
CA THR A 155 1.37 15.70 2.12
C THR A 155 2.57 16.02 3.01
N PHE A 156 3.70 16.33 2.41
CA PHE A 156 4.93 16.63 3.14
C PHE A 156 4.82 17.89 4.01
N ASP A 157 4.04 18.89 3.58
CA ASP A 157 3.76 20.12 4.33
C ASP A 157 2.75 19.90 5.47
N GLY A 158 2.28 18.67 5.67
CA GLY A 158 1.46 18.26 6.80
C GLY A 158 -0.06 18.39 6.60
N ARG A 159 -0.54 18.66 5.37
CA ARG A 159 -1.97 18.61 5.06
C ARG A 159 -2.41 17.16 4.91
N ASP A 160 -3.56 16.81 5.45
CA ASP A 160 -4.20 15.53 5.21
C ASP A 160 -4.86 15.52 3.83
N PHE A 161 -5.38 14.37 3.39
CA PHE A 161 -6.11 14.26 2.13
C PHE A 161 -7.26 15.28 2.08
N ASP A 162 -7.47 15.87 0.92
CA ASP A 162 -8.45 16.95 0.69
C ASP A 162 -9.67 16.47 -0.11
N ARG A 163 -9.61 15.23 -0.65
CA ARG A 163 -10.67 14.56 -1.39
C ARG A 163 -10.82 13.14 -0.90
N TRP A 164 -12.05 12.66 -0.88
CA TRP A 164 -12.35 11.29 -0.52
C TRP A 164 -13.75 10.89 -0.98
N THR A 165 -13.97 9.60 -1.18
CA THR A 165 -15.28 9.01 -1.37
C THR A 165 -15.25 7.54 -0.97
N VAL A 166 -16.39 7.04 -0.52
CA VAL A 166 -16.63 5.61 -0.27
C VAL A 166 -17.63 5.12 -1.31
N GLY A 167 -17.43 3.90 -1.81
CA GLY A 167 -18.28 3.30 -2.81
C GLY A 167 -18.52 1.82 -2.60
N ARG A 168 -19.29 1.25 -3.52
CA ARG A 168 -19.52 -0.19 -3.62
C ARG A 168 -19.13 -0.69 -5.00
N PHE A 169 -18.53 -1.85 -5.05
CA PHE A 169 -18.17 -2.53 -6.27
C PHE A 169 -18.81 -3.93 -6.36
N GLY A 170 -18.75 -4.57 -7.54
CA GLY A 170 -19.40 -5.85 -7.78
C GLY A 170 -20.92 -5.75 -8.01
N ALA A 171 -21.54 -6.85 -8.39
CA ALA A 171 -22.98 -6.91 -8.73
C ALA A 171 -23.44 -5.84 -9.76
N GLY A 172 -22.56 -5.46 -10.70
CA GLY A 172 -22.85 -4.44 -11.73
C GLY A 172 -22.54 -3.01 -11.29
N LEU A 173 -21.92 -2.80 -10.11
CA LEU A 173 -21.46 -1.50 -9.66
C LEU A 173 -19.95 -1.36 -9.94
N ASP A 174 -19.54 -0.21 -10.43
CA ASP A 174 -18.14 0.07 -10.80
C ASP A 174 -17.22 0.27 -9.59
N GLY A 175 -17.73 0.87 -8.51
CA GLY A 175 -16.95 1.24 -7.34
C GLY A 175 -16.50 2.71 -7.32
N ALA A 176 -15.94 3.13 -6.18
CA ALA A 176 -15.44 4.48 -5.94
C ALA A 176 -14.29 4.89 -6.88
N TRP A 177 -13.57 3.93 -7.45
CA TRP A 177 -12.45 4.21 -8.36
C TRP A 177 -12.86 4.96 -9.62
N ARG A 178 -14.10 4.74 -10.10
CA ARG A 178 -14.62 5.42 -11.29
C ARG A 178 -14.81 6.92 -11.06
N ASP A 179 -15.20 7.30 -9.84
CA ASP A 179 -15.38 8.68 -9.43
C ASP A 179 -14.10 9.52 -9.54
N ALA A 180 -12.94 8.90 -9.31
CA ALA A 180 -11.65 9.58 -9.39
C ALA A 180 -11.20 9.97 -10.80
N GLU A 181 -11.80 9.40 -11.87
CA GLU A 181 -11.30 9.53 -13.24
C GLU A 181 -11.52 10.93 -13.84
N ASP A 182 -12.43 11.74 -13.29
CA ASP A 182 -12.59 13.15 -13.68
C ASP A 182 -11.71 14.10 -12.83
N GLY A 183 -10.98 13.56 -11.87
CA GLY A 183 -10.07 14.31 -11.00
C GLY A 183 -10.72 14.83 -9.73
N GLU A 184 -12.00 14.54 -9.45
CA GLU A 184 -12.73 14.91 -8.24
C GLU A 184 -13.28 13.67 -7.52
N LEU A 185 -13.79 13.84 -6.30
CA LEU A 185 -14.44 12.78 -5.52
C LEU A 185 -15.72 13.31 -4.88
N ALA A 186 -16.79 12.55 -4.97
CA ALA A 186 -18.14 12.95 -4.55
C ALA A 186 -18.33 13.12 -3.03
N GLY A 187 -17.39 12.61 -2.22
CA GLY A 187 -17.47 12.75 -0.76
C GLY A 187 -18.56 11.88 -0.12
N CYS A 188 -18.91 10.73 -0.72
CA CYS A 188 -19.87 9.80 -0.12
C CYS A 188 -19.32 9.27 1.23
N PRO A 189 -20.00 9.50 2.36
CA PRO A 189 -19.42 9.26 3.67
C PRO A 189 -19.52 7.81 4.17
N HIS A 190 -20.39 6.99 3.58
CA HIS A 190 -20.69 5.68 4.13
C HIS A 190 -21.27 4.75 3.06
N GLU A 191 -20.81 3.49 3.08
CA GLU A 191 -21.36 2.41 2.26
C GLU A 191 -21.32 1.07 2.99
N TYR A 192 -22.17 0.15 2.54
CA TYR A 192 -22.30 -1.20 3.08
C TYR A 192 -22.39 -2.22 1.94
N GLY A 193 -21.63 -3.31 2.04
CA GLY A 193 -21.57 -4.37 1.02
C GLY A 193 -20.16 -4.76 0.66
N MET A 194 -19.86 -4.95 -0.62
CA MET A 194 -18.49 -4.98 -1.13
C MET A 194 -18.02 -3.53 -1.26
N THR A 195 -17.21 -3.07 -0.32
CA THR A 195 -16.89 -1.66 -0.22
C THR A 195 -15.48 -1.35 -0.70
N ASP A 196 -15.38 -0.26 -1.44
CA ASP A 196 -14.13 0.37 -1.79
C ASP A 196 -14.11 1.84 -1.35
N SER A 197 -12.98 2.46 -1.45
CA SER A 197 -12.85 3.89 -1.22
C SER A 197 -11.67 4.47 -1.98
N VAL A 198 -11.72 5.78 -2.20
CA VAL A 198 -10.62 6.55 -2.75
C VAL A 198 -10.37 7.74 -1.84
N LEU A 199 -9.11 8.05 -1.61
CA LEU A 199 -8.67 9.29 -1.01
C LEU A 199 -7.64 9.95 -1.92
N GLY A 200 -7.59 11.28 -1.92
CA GLY A 200 -6.72 12.04 -2.80
C GLY A 200 -6.13 13.27 -2.15
N CYS A 201 -5.04 13.73 -2.72
CA CYS A 201 -4.41 15.00 -2.38
C CYS A 201 -3.93 15.75 -3.62
N SER A 202 -3.87 17.08 -3.52
CA SER A 202 -3.31 17.94 -4.55
C SER A 202 -1.89 18.38 -4.19
N LEU A 203 -0.98 18.24 -5.15
CA LEU A 203 0.40 18.71 -5.08
C LEU A 203 0.62 19.77 -6.17
N ARG A 204 1.16 20.93 -5.79
CA ARG A 204 1.55 21.96 -6.74
C ARG A 204 3.05 21.87 -7.00
N LEU A 205 3.40 21.31 -8.14
CA LEU A 205 4.79 21.06 -8.55
C LEU A 205 5.28 22.17 -9.47
N ALA A 206 6.32 22.89 -9.07
CA ALA A 206 7.01 23.83 -9.94
C ALA A 206 7.69 23.11 -11.13
N ALA A 207 8.18 23.86 -12.10
CA ALA A 207 8.96 23.34 -13.22
C ALA A 207 10.12 22.47 -12.73
N LEU A 208 10.22 21.23 -13.24
CA LEU A 208 11.30 20.28 -12.93
C LEU A 208 11.47 20.00 -11.43
N ALA A 209 10.46 20.31 -10.60
CA ALA A 209 10.47 20.11 -9.16
C ALA A 209 9.73 18.84 -8.76
N SER A 210 9.80 18.55 -7.47
CA SER A 210 9.15 17.38 -6.89
C SER A 210 8.55 17.72 -5.53
N ASP A 211 7.57 16.91 -5.11
CA ASP A 211 6.98 16.95 -3.79
C ASP A 211 6.66 15.53 -3.31
N ARG A 212 6.23 15.38 -2.07
CA ARG A 212 6.04 14.08 -1.42
C ARG A 212 4.72 14.03 -0.69
N CYS A 213 4.17 12.81 -0.66
CA CYS A 213 3.10 12.48 0.25
C CYS A 213 3.32 11.09 0.87
N THR A 214 2.61 10.81 1.93
CA THR A 214 2.68 9.54 2.64
C THR A 214 1.28 8.94 2.78
N TYR A 215 1.13 7.69 2.39
CA TYR A 215 -0.08 6.90 2.53
C TYR A 215 0.16 5.80 3.55
N TRP A 216 -0.83 5.50 4.40
CA TRP A 216 -0.76 4.38 5.33
C TRP A 216 -2.11 3.71 5.52
N LEU A 217 -2.04 2.42 5.79
CA LEU A 217 -3.16 1.55 6.12
C LEU A 217 -2.84 0.86 7.45
N ALA A 218 -3.65 1.12 8.47
CA ALA A 218 -3.51 0.54 9.80
C ALA A 218 -4.55 -0.57 10.00
N ALA A 219 -4.08 -1.79 10.34
CA ALA A 219 -4.92 -2.96 10.54
C ALA A 219 -5.10 -3.27 12.04
N GLY A 220 -6.34 -3.52 12.47
CA GLY A 220 -6.66 -3.84 13.86
C GLY A 220 -7.77 -4.88 14.00
N ALA A 221 -7.79 -5.56 15.16
CA ALA A 221 -8.85 -6.49 15.54
C ALA A 221 -10.12 -5.77 16.07
N SER A 222 -10.13 -4.46 16.06
CA SER A 222 -11.26 -3.59 16.37
C SER A 222 -11.08 -2.22 15.74
N ILE A 223 -12.18 -1.48 15.58
CA ILE A 223 -12.16 -0.09 15.12
C ILE A 223 -11.24 0.77 16.01
N LYS A 224 -11.34 0.60 17.33
CA LYS A 224 -10.49 1.34 18.30
C LYS A 224 -9.01 1.07 18.09
N GLU A 225 -8.63 -0.17 17.85
CA GLU A 225 -7.23 -0.54 17.59
C GLU A 225 -6.73 0.05 16.27
N ALA A 226 -7.51 -0.12 15.19
CA ALA A 226 -7.15 0.41 13.87
C ALA A 226 -6.98 1.93 13.88
N LEU A 227 -7.95 2.67 14.44
CA LEU A 227 -7.87 4.13 14.57
C LEU A 227 -6.73 4.58 15.50
N GLY A 228 -6.51 3.87 16.62
CA GLY A 228 -5.38 4.17 17.51
C GLY A 228 -4.01 3.98 16.84
N LEU A 229 -3.84 2.93 16.03
CA LEU A 229 -2.64 2.72 15.21
C LEU A 229 -2.51 3.77 14.10
N TYR A 230 -3.62 4.12 13.46
CA TYR A 230 -3.70 5.16 12.45
C TYR A 230 -3.20 6.51 12.99
N GLU A 231 -3.77 6.98 14.10
CA GLU A 231 -3.40 8.25 14.73
C GLU A 231 -1.94 8.25 15.23
N LYS A 232 -1.51 7.15 15.83
CA LYS A 232 -0.11 6.99 16.24
C LYS A 232 0.84 7.09 15.06
N THR A 233 0.51 6.47 13.92
CA THR A 233 1.32 6.54 12.70
C THR A 233 1.34 7.95 12.12
N ARG A 234 0.19 8.61 12.07
CA ARG A 234 0.06 10.01 11.67
C ARG A 234 0.95 10.95 12.49
N ASN A 235 1.01 10.74 13.82
CA ASN A 235 1.79 11.59 14.74
C ASN A 235 3.29 11.28 14.68
N VAL A 236 3.69 10.02 14.55
CA VAL A 236 5.11 9.61 14.47
C VAL A 236 5.72 9.98 13.11
N GLY A 237 4.91 9.92 12.06
CA GLY A 237 5.32 10.13 10.68
C GLY A 237 5.92 8.87 10.03
N LEU A 238 5.52 8.65 8.79
CA LEU A 238 5.85 7.41 8.05
C LEU A 238 7.35 7.31 7.72
N VAL A 239 8.03 8.42 7.49
CA VAL A 239 9.48 8.46 7.24
C VAL A 239 10.27 7.86 8.41
N ARG A 240 9.86 8.19 9.65
CA ARG A 240 10.49 7.61 10.85
C ARG A 240 10.18 6.11 10.99
N SER A 241 8.97 5.69 10.63
CA SER A 241 8.57 4.27 10.61
C SER A 241 9.38 3.47 9.58
N LEU A 242 9.60 4.03 8.39
CA LEU A 242 10.44 3.43 7.35
C LEU A 242 11.88 3.24 7.84
N ALA A 243 12.51 4.30 8.39
CA ALA A 243 13.87 4.22 8.92
C ALA A 243 14.00 3.13 9.98
N ARG A 244 13.06 3.09 10.95
CA ARG A 244 13.04 2.06 12.01
C ARG A 244 12.87 0.65 11.42
N THR A 245 12.04 0.47 10.41
CA THR A 245 11.81 -0.83 9.77
C THR A 245 13.05 -1.27 8.99
N THR A 246 13.73 -0.37 8.29
CA THR A 246 14.99 -0.65 7.61
C THR A 246 16.07 -1.07 8.60
N ASP A 247 16.24 -0.35 9.72
CA ASP A 247 17.17 -0.70 10.79
C ASP A 247 16.87 -2.07 11.42
N PHE A 248 15.60 -2.39 11.60
CA PHE A 248 15.18 -3.71 12.08
C PHE A 248 15.65 -4.82 11.14
N TRP A 249 15.42 -4.68 9.83
CA TRP A 249 15.82 -5.68 8.85
C TRP A 249 17.32 -5.83 8.73
N HIS A 250 18.08 -4.75 8.76
CA HIS A 250 19.54 -4.80 8.77
C HIS A 250 20.10 -5.56 10.00
N LYS A 251 19.52 -5.29 11.18
CA LYS A 251 19.89 -6.01 12.40
C LYS A 251 19.54 -7.50 12.32
N TRP A 252 18.33 -7.80 11.84
CA TRP A 252 17.87 -9.18 11.70
C TRP A 252 18.73 -9.97 10.70
N LEU A 253 19.14 -9.37 9.59
CA LEU A 253 19.98 -9.99 8.57
C LEU A 253 21.47 -10.04 8.93
N SER A 254 21.92 -9.40 9.98
CA SER A 254 23.35 -9.31 10.28
C SER A 254 24.08 -10.66 10.38
N PRO A 255 23.49 -11.75 10.96
CA PRO A 255 24.09 -13.09 10.90
C PRO A 255 24.11 -13.66 9.47
N GLY A 256 23.05 -13.43 8.69
CA GLY A 256 22.94 -13.86 7.30
C GLY A 256 23.99 -13.23 6.40
N PHE A 257 24.26 -11.95 6.57
CA PHE A 257 25.34 -11.26 5.84
C PHE A 257 26.72 -11.87 6.11
N ARG A 258 27.03 -12.22 7.36
CA ARG A 258 28.28 -12.92 7.69
C ARG A 258 28.39 -14.27 6.99
N THR A 259 27.27 -15.00 6.90
CA THR A 259 27.23 -16.28 6.18
C THR A 259 27.36 -16.05 4.66
N ALA A 260 26.66 -15.05 4.12
CA ALA A 260 26.72 -14.72 2.70
C ALA A 260 28.16 -14.38 2.23
N GLN A 261 28.96 -13.72 3.07
CA GLN A 261 30.36 -13.41 2.73
C GLN A 261 31.20 -14.65 2.44
N LYS A 262 30.84 -15.82 3.00
CA LYS A 262 31.51 -17.09 2.76
C LYS A 262 31.11 -17.75 1.43
N LEU A 263 30.04 -17.27 0.78
CA LEU A 263 29.57 -17.78 -0.49
C LEU A 263 30.26 -17.09 -1.67
N PRO A 264 30.32 -17.75 -2.83
CA PRO A 264 30.77 -17.11 -4.06
C PRO A 264 29.96 -15.84 -4.34
N PRO A 265 30.57 -14.74 -4.87
CA PRO A 265 29.92 -13.45 -5.03
C PRO A 265 28.57 -13.51 -5.77
N ALA A 266 28.46 -14.36 -6.77
CA ALA A 266 27.25 -14.54 -7.59
C ALA A 266 26.01 -15.00 -6.77
N TYR A 267 26.19 -15.68 -5.63
CA TYR A 267 25.09 -16.23 -4.83
C TYR A 267 24.74 -15.38 -3.59
N ARG A 268 25.57 -14.41 -3.23
CA ARG A 268 25.40 -13.63 -1.97
C ARG A 268 24.07 -12.91 -1.89
N GLN A 269 23.71 -12.21 -2.97
CA GLN A 269 22.46 -11.46 -3.02
C GLN A 269 21.24 -12.38 -3.00
N THR A 270 21.26 -13.46 -3.78
CA THR A 270 20.20 -14.47 -3.80
C THR A 270 19.98 -15.08 -2.43
N PHE A 271 21.06 -15.44 -1.72
CA PHE A 271 20.97 -15.95 -0.35
C PHE A 271 20.29 -14.97 0.60
N VAL A 272 20.69 -13.69 0.59
CA VAL A 272 20.09 -12.67 1.44
C VAL A 272 18.62 -12.46 1.11
N ASN A 273 18.27 -12.39 -0.18
CA ASN A 273 16.88 -12.27 -0.61
C ASN A 273 16.03 -13.47 -0.19
N SER A 274 16.58 -14.69 -0.27
CA SER A 274 15.90 -15.91 0.18
C SER A 274 15.58 -15.87 1.68
N LEU A 275 16.50 -15.38 2.51
CA LEU A 275 16.23 -15.20 3.94
C LEU A 275 15.08 -14.22 4.20
N LEU A 276 15.05 -13.10 3.48
CA LEU A 276 13.95 -12.11 3.57
C LEU A 276 12.62 -12.73 3.11
N THR A 277 12.63 -13.44 1.99
CA THR A 277 11.45 -14.13 1.46
C THR A 277 10.91 -15.15 2.46
N LEU A 278 11.76 -16.02 2.99
CA LEU A 278 11.35 -17.00 4.01
C LEU A 278 10.74 -16.30 5.22
N ARG A 279 11.38 -15.25 5.74
CA ARG A 279 10.86 -14.52 6.91
C ARG A 279 9.54 -13.81 6.60
N ALA A 280 9.35 -13.30 5.39
CA ALA A 280 8.10 -12.66 4.99
C ALA A 280 6.90 -13.64 4.98
N HIS A 281 7.15 -14.93 4.70
CA HIS A 281 6.13 -15.99 4.71
C HIS A 281 5.90 -16.61 6.08
N MET A 282 6.59 -16.17 7.11
CA MET A 282 6.42 -16.66 8.49
C MET A 282 5.50 -15.76 9.28
N ASP A 283 4.53 -16.35 9.95
CA ASP A 283 3.72 -15.62 10.92
C ASP A 283 4.47 -15.38 12.24
N GLU A 284 3.82 -14.73 13.19
CA GLU A 284 4.37 -14.44 14.53
C GLU A 284 4.68 -15.73 15.33
N SER A 285 3.94 -16.81 15.09
CA SER A 285 4.17 -18.13 15.73
C SER A 285 5.32 -18.92 15.10
N GLY A 286 5.89 -18.43 13.99
CA GLY A 286 6.93 -19.12 13.23
C GLY A 286 6.38 -20.13 12.21
N LEU A 287 5.07 -20.19 12.00
CA LEU A 287 4.47 -21.04 10.98
C LEU A 287 4.81 -20.49 9.59
N VAL A 288 5.34 -21.34 8.73
CA VAL A 288 5.57 -21.04 7.31
C VAL A 288 4.36 -21.51 6.52
N LEU A 289 3.76 -20.59 5.75
CA LEU A 289 2.63 -20.92 4.90
C LEU A 289 3.10 -21.48 3.56
N THR A 290 2.49 -22.58 3.13
CA THR A 290 2.70 -23.19 1.83
C THR A 290 1.68 -22.68 0.81
N ASP A 291 1.90 -22.92 -0.48
CA ASP A 291 1.07 -22.44 -1.59
C ASP A 291 -0.43 -22.75 -1.47
N ASP A 292 -0.81 -23.83 -0.79
CA ASP A 292 -2.21 -24.19 -0.55
C ASP A 292 -2.92 -23.17 0.37
N ALA A 293 -2.18 -22.46 1.20
CA ALA A 293 -2.70 -21.40 2.07
C ALA A 293 -2.75 -20.02 1.40
N LEU A 294 -2.02 -19.83 0.30
CA LEU A 294 -1.98 -18.60 -0.49
C LEU A 294 -3.03 -18.54 -1.61
N GLY A 295 -4.00 -19.48 -1.61
CA GLY A 295 -5.17 -19.42 -2.50
C GLY A 295 -4.83 -19.39 -3.98
N GLY A 296 -4.19 -20.45 -4.50
CA GLY A 296 -4.34 -20.77 -5.91
C GLY A 296 -3.35 -20.25 -6.89
N CYS A 297 -2.12 -20.70 -6.85
CA CYS A 297 -1.37 -20.95 -8.08
C CYS A 297 -1.77 -22.31 -8.65
N ARG A 298 -2.97 -22.41 -9.27
CA ARG A 298 -3.28 -23.45 -10.23
C ARG A 298 -2.96 -22.90 -11.61
N GLY A 299 -1.86 -23.32 -12.18
CA GLY A 299 -1.53 -22.99 -13.55
C GLY A 299 -0.02 -23.08 -13.79
N TRP A 300 0.51 -24.29 -13.90
CA TRP A 300 1.67 -24.60 -14.71
C TRP A 300 1.16 -25.06 -16.07
#